data_a86bf99e1df46ce08aa7b397f356e9d9
#
_entry.id   a86bf99e1df46ce08aa7b397f356e9d9
#
_cell.length_a   1.000
_cell.length_b   1.000
_cell.length_c   1.000
_cell.angle_alpha   90.00
_cell.angle_beta   90.00
_cell.angle_gamma   90.00
#
_symmetry.space_group_name_H-M   'P 1'
#
loop_
_entity.id
_entity.type
_entity.pdbx_description
1 polymer ?
#
loop_
_entity_poly.entity_id
_entity_poly.type
_entity_poly.pdbx_seq_one_letter_code
_entity_poly.pdbx_strand_id
1 'polypeptide(L)'
;VHQLIESRGSDPVTLLDLGCGAGRDVTFALVLAQRTSTRRWYATCVDRWRAALERAAQLLADYALLPPTSSTAVCDAIQAADLLDDGCVRDVQAPKACRPLPLDAWAASSLPRAEYDVVWLIRFWPRACLVTLPSIVAPRGLIVVSHFAHDPDPRIPRRGEPYLREYTSPPIDKRIQRGELRALLDHWDGMYGPHEILDECIERVEDGRPVHSLVLRVHLHRL
;
A
#
# COMPACT_ATOMS: atom_id res chain seq x y z
N VAL A 1 -5.47 11.76 -1.51
CA VAL A 1 -4.08 11.27 -1.51
C VAL A 1 -3.22 12.10 -2.46
N HIS A 2 -3.53 12.22 -3.76
CA HIS A 2 -2.70 12.95 -4.74
C HIS A 2 -2.37 14.39 -4.29
N GLN A 3 -3.36 15.18 -3.85
CA GLN A 3 -3.14 16.54 -3.34
C GLN A 3 -2.22 16.58 -2.11
N LEU A 4 -2.34 15.60 -1.21
CA LEU A 4 -1.48 15.47 -0.02
C LEU A 4 -0.02 15.16 -0.38
N ILE A 5 0.19 14.41 -1.45
CA ILE A 5 1.52 14.08 -1.97
C ILE A 5 2.15 15.32 -2.64
N GLU A 6 1.39 16.03 -3.48
CA GLU A 6 1.87 17.23 -4.17
C GLU A 6 2.36 18.32 -3.20
N SER A 7 1.74 18.43 -2.01
CA SER A 7 2.12 19.41 -0.99
C SER A 7 3.47 19.14 -0.31
N ARG A 8 4.10 17.98 -0.50
CA ARG A 8 5.35 17.58 0.20
C ARG A 8 6.62 18.24 -0.33
N GLY A 9 6.61 18.72 -1.57
CA GLY A 9 7.78 19.40 -2.17
C GLY A 9 8.95 18.49 -2.55
N SER A 10 8.93 17.18 -2.25
CA SER A 10 9.97 16.24 -2.68
C SER A 10 9.80 15.87 -4.17
N ASP A 11 10.87 15.87 -4.94
CA ASP A 11 10.91 15.36 -6.31
C ASP A 11 12.12 14.41 -6.44
N PRO A 12 11.95 13.18 -6.86
CA PRO A 12 10.69 12.54 -7.30
C PRO A 12 9.78 12.09 -6.16
N VAL A 13 8.52 11.76 -6.48
CA VAL A 13 7.60 11.02 -5.62
C VAL A 13 7.81 9.54 -5.83
N THR A 14 7.91 8.78 -4.76
CA THR A 14 8.09 7.32 -4.80
C THR A 14 6.90 6.61 -4.16
N LEU A 15 6.31 5.65 -4.88
CA LEU A 15 5.15 4.88 -4.48
C LEU A 15 5.49 3.38 -4.41
N LEU A 16 5.13 2.73 -3.32
CA LEU A 16 5.15 1.27 -3.20
C LEU A 16 3.71 0.75 -3.09
N ASP A 17 3.34 -0.13 -4.02
CA ASP A 17 2.04 -0.83 -4.03
C ASP A 17 2.25 -2.28 -3.56
N LEU A 18 1.93 -2.54 -2.29
CA LEU A 18 2.01 -3.87 -1.69
C LEU A 18 0.70 -4.62 -1.89
N GLY A 19 0.78 -5.76 -2.59
CA GLY A 19 -0.39 -6.52 -3.01
C GLY A 19 -1.07 -5.90 -4.23
N CYS A 20 -0.28 -5.44 -5.21
CA CYS A 20 -0.74 -4.67 -6.36
C CYS A 20 -1.71 -5.42 -7.29
N GLY A 21 -1.80 -6.76 -7.16
CA GLY A 21 -2.65 -7.57 -8.02
C GLY A 21 -2.35 -7.34 -9.50
N ALA A 22 -3.37 -7.01 -10.28
CA ALA A 22 -3.26 -6.70 -11.70
C ALA A 22 -2.86 -5.24 -12.00
N GLY A 23 -2.38 -4.48 -11.01
CA GLY A 23 -1.80 -3.15 -11.18
C GLY A 23 -2.79 -2.02 -11.50
N ARG A 24 -4.10 -2.20 -11.27
CA ARG A 24 -5.11 -1.18 -11.61
C ARG A 24 -4.94 0.12 -10.82
N ASP A 25 -4.72 0.01 -9.53
CA ASP A 25 -4.63 1.17 -8.65
C ASP A 25 -3.36 1.97 -8.93
N VAL A 26 -2.21 1.31 -9.08
CA VAL A 26 -0.95 1.97 -9.44
C VAL A 26 -1.01 2.58 -10.83
N THR A 27 -1.61 1.90 -11.82
CA THR A 27 -1.80 2.46 -13.17
C THR A 27 -2.64 3.72 -13.11
N PHE A 28 -3.77 3.69 -12.38
CA PHE A 28 -4.60 4.88 -12.20
C PHE A 28 -3.82 6.04 -11.57
N ALA A 29 -3.04 5.78 -10.51
CA ALA A 29 -2.22 6.80 -9.86
C ALA A 29 -1.18 7.42 -10.79
N LEU A 30 -0.47 6.59 -11.56
CA LEU A 30 0.55 7.07 -12.50
C LEU A 30 -0.07 7.86 -13.67
N VAL A 31 -1.21 7.41 -14.23
CA VAL A 31 -1.94 8.15 -15.26
C VAL A 31 -2.44 9.49 -14.73
N LEU A 32 -2.95 9.52 -13.50
CA LEU A 32 -3.36 10.78 -12.85
C LEU A 32 -2.16 11.69 -12.66
N ALA A 33 -1.03 11.17 -12.18
CA ALA A 33 0.20 11.94 -12.00
C ALA A 33 0.71 12.53 -13.31
N GLN A 34 0.72 11.77 -14.41
CA GLN A 34 1.08 12.29 -15.73
C GLN A 34 0.24 13.50 -16.17
N ARG A 35 -1.04 13.54 -15.78
CA ARG A 35 -1.98 14.58 -16.21
C ARG A 35 -1.99 15.80 -15.30
N THR A 36 -1.65 15.64 -14.04
CA THR A 36 -1.91 16.65 -13.00
C THR A 36 -0.69 17.05 -12.20
N SER A 37 0.38 16.25 -12.20
CA SER A 37 1.59 16.54 -11.44
C SER A 37 2.65 17.21 -12.31
N THR A 38 3.37 18.16 -11.72
CA THR A 38 4.60 18.74 -12.29
C THR A 38 5.84 17.95 -11.87
N ARG A 39 5.69 16.94 -11.02
CA ARG A 39 6.75 16.16 -10.39
C ARG A 39 6.90 14.81 -11.09
N ARG A 40 8.07 14.21 -10.97
CA ARG A 40 8.31 12.85 -11.43
C ARG A 40 7.77 11.84 -10.41
N TRP A 41 7.15 10.78 -10.90
CA TRP A 41 6.61 9.69 -10.09
C TRP A 41 7.26 8.38 -10.48
N TYR A 42 7.68 7.62 -9.47
CA TYR A 42 8.19 6.27 -9.62
C TYR A 42 7.38 5.33 -8.75
N ALA A 43 6.84 4.27 -9.34
CA ALA A 43 6.08 3.27 -8.62
C ALA A 43 6.78 1.91 -8.67
N THR A 44 6.71 1.19 -7.56
CA THR A 44 7.12 -0.21 -7.44
C THR A 44 5.91 -1.05 -7.12
N CYS A 45 5.65 -2.10 -7.91
CA CYS A 45 4.56 -3.04 -7.73
C CYS A 45 5.07 -4.32 -7.07
N VAL A 46 4.40 -4.80 -6.04
CA VAL A 46 4.74 -6.06 -5.35
C VAL A 46 3.51 -6.93 -5.21
N ASP A 47 3.59 -8.18 -5.65
CA ASP A 47 2.57 -9.20 -5.43
C ASP A 47 3.19 -10.59 -5.44
N ARG A 48 2.54 -11.58 -4.79
CA ARG A 48 2.98 -12.99 -4.82
C ARG A 48 2.56 -13.73 -6.08
N TRP A 49 1.50 -13.26 -6.74
CA TRP A 49 0.86 -13.94 -7.85
C TRP A 49 1.48 -13.54 -9.19
N ARG A 50 2.33 -14.39 -9.74
CA ARG A 50 3.02 -14.13 -11.01
C ARG A 50 2.06 -13.76 -12.13
N ALA A 51 0.94 -14.48 -12.27
CA ALA A 51 -0.08 -14.19 -13.29
C ALA A 51 -0.77 -12.82 -13.08
N ALA A 52 -0.83 -12.30 -11.84
CA ALA A 52 -1.30 -10.95 -11.57
C ALA A 52 -0.26 -9.91 -12.00
N LEU A 53 1.01 -10.15 -11.68
CA LEU A 53 2.12 -9.28 -12.11
C LEU A 53 2.30 -9.22 -13.63
N GLU A 54 2.09 -10.32 -14.34
CA GLU A 54 2.09 -10.34 -15.80
C GLU A 54 0.97 -9.45 -16.38
N ARG A 55 -0.23 -9.50 -15.79
CA ARG A 55 -1.32 -8.58 -16.15
C ARG A 55 -1.04 -7.13 -15.78
N ALA A 56 -0.39 -6.90 -14.63
CA ALA A 56 0.03 -5.56 -14.22
C ALA A 56 1.05 -4.98 -15.21
N ALA A 57 2.04 -5.78 -15.61
CA ALA A 57 3.04 -5.38 -16.61
C ALA A 57 2.38 -5.04 -17.96
N GLN A 58 1.43 -5.85 -18.41
CA GLN A 58 0.70 -5.58 -19.66
C GLN A 58 -0.11 -4.28 -19.54
N LEU A 59 -0.86 -4.10 -18.46
CA LEU A 59 -1.66 -2.89 -18.24
C LEU A 59 -0.78 -1.63 -18.21
N LEU A 60 0.34 -1.67 -17.49
CA LEU A 60 1.29 -0.57 -17.44
C LEU A 60 1.93 -0.27 -18.80
N ALA A 61 2.22 -1.31 -19.59
CA ALA A 61 2.73 -1.15 -20.94
C ALA A 61 1.70 -0.49 -21.88
N ASP A 62 0.43 -0.88 -21.80
CA ASP A 62 -0.67 -0.32 -22.60
C ASP A 62 -0.84 1.19 -22.38
N TYR A 63 -0.48 1.68 -21.18
CA TYR A 63 -0.48 3.11 -20.83
C TYR A 63 0.90 3.79 -20.96
N ALA A 64 1.91 3.11 -21.55
CA ALA A 64 3.28 3.62 -21.68
C ALA A 64 3.92 4.05 -20.34
N LEU A 65 3.66 3.29 -19.27
CA LEU A 65 4.14 3.54 -17.92
C LEU A 65 5.35 2.69 -17.53
N LEU A 66 5.91 1.89 -18.43
CA LEU A 66 7.12 1.09 -18.20
C LEU A 66 8.34 1.73 -18.89
N PRO A 67 9.55 1.61 -18.32
CA PRO A 67 10.78 2.00 -18.99
C PRO A 67 11.04 1.15 -20.25
N PRO A 68 11.71 1.72 -21.30
CA PRO A 68 12.13 3.09 -21.43
C PRO A 68 10.98 4.01 -21.88
N THR A 69 10.73 5.07 -21.16
CA THR A 69 9.71 6.08 -21.51
C THR A 69 10.20 7.47 -21.14
N SER A 70 9.75 8.48 -21.89
CA SER A 70 9.96 9.89 -21.55
C SER A 70 8.92 10.41 -20.54
N SER A 71 8.04 9.56 -20.07
CA SER A 71 7.00 9.93 -19.12
C SER A 71 7.58 10.40 -17.79
N THR A 72 6.91 11.38 -17.18
CA THR A 72 7.20 11.85 -15.83
C THR A 72 6.67 10.92 -14.73
N ALA A 73 5.85 9.92 -15.09
CA ALA A 73 5.32 8.94 -14.16
C ALA A 73 5.51 7.53 -14.73
N VAL A 74 6.25 6.68 -14.03
CA VAL A 74 6.62 5.34 -14.48
C VAL A 74 6.55 4.32 -13.35
N CYS A 75 6.22 3.07 -13.68
CA CYS A 75 6.46 1.92 -12.81
C CYS A 75 7.88 1.41 -13.11
N ASP A 76 8.80 1.58 -12.18
CA ASP A 76 10.22 1.28 -12.35
C ASP A 76 10.59 -0.13 -11.89
N ALA A 77 9.72 -0.80 -11.15
CA ALA A 77 9.90 -2.20 -10.76
C ALA A 77 8.57 -2.94 -10.57
N ILE A 78 8.58 -4.22 -10.94
CA ILE A 78 7.51 -5.19 -10.68
C ILE A 78 8.17 -6.41 -10.03
N GLN A 79 7.91 -6.63 -8.75
CA GLN A 79 8.60 -7.62 -7.92
C GLN A 79 7.65 -8.72 -7.44
N ALA A 80 8.06 -9.98 -7.64
CA ALA A 80 7.33 -11.14 -7.12
C ALA A 80 7.81 -11.46 -5.70
N ALA A 81 6.99 -11.14 -4.68
CA ALA A 81 7.31 -11.41 -3.29
C ALA A 81 6.08 -11.88 -2.49
N ASP A 82 6.31 -12.76 -1.53
CA ASP A 82 5.31 -13.30 -0.62
C ASP A 82 5.54 -12.72 0.79
N LEU A 83 4.56 -11.98 1.30
CA LEU A 83 4.56 -11.45 2.66
C LEU A 83 4.00 -12.53 3.59
N LEU A 84 4.86 -13.05 4.46
CA LEU A 84 4.59 -14.22 5.28
C LEU A 84 3.89 -13.88 6.60
N ASP A 85 3.27 -14.89 7.21
CA ASP A 85 2.56 -14.75 8.48
C ASP A 85 3.49 -14.51 9.69
N ASP A 86 4.80 -14.65 9.53
CA ASP A 86 5.82 -14.31 10.55
C ASP A 86 6.39 -12.88 10.41
N GLY A 87 5.85 -12.08 9.50
CA GLY A 87 6.30 -10.71 9.24
C GLY A 87 7.51 -10.59 8.31
N CYS A 88 8.03 -11.71 7.82
CA CYS A 88 9.11 -11.74 6.84
C CYS A 88 8.58 -11.70 5.41
N VAL A 89 9.47 -11.36 4.49
CA VAL A 89 9.20 -11.34 3.05
C VAL A 89 10.10 -12.34 2.35
N ARG A 90 9.53 -13.12 1.45
CA ARG A 90 10.24 -14.07 0.59
C ARG A 90 10.12 -13.62 -0.86
N ASP A 91 11.24 -13.46 -1.54
CA ASP A 91 11.26 -13.35 -3.00
C ASP A 91 10.79 -14.68 -3.60
N VAL A 92 9.73 -14.65 -4.39
CA VAL A 92 9.14 -15.84 -5.02
C VAL A 92 10.10 -16.45 -6.07
N GLN A 93 11.01 -15.65 -6.62
CA GLN A 93 11.99 -16.09 -7.62
C GLN A 93 13.29 -16.58 -6.98
N ALA A 94 13.51 -16.28 -5.70
CA ALA A 94 14.71 -16.73 -5.01
C ALA A 94 14.72 -18.26 -4.81
N PRO A 95 15.90 -18.91 -4.81
CA PRO A 95 16.01 -20.30 -4.45
C PRO A 95 15.34 -20.60 -3.10
N LYS A 96 14.70 -21.76 -2.96
CA LYS A 96 14.03 -22.16 -1.70
C LYS A 96 14.95 -22.16 -0.48
N ALA A 97 16.26 -22.25 -0.69
CA ALA A 97 17.28 -22.18 0.37
C ALA A 97 17.50 -20.75 0.90
N CYS A 98 17.03 -19.70 0.19
CA CYS A 98 17.14 -18.34 0.68
C CYS A 98 16.19 -18.11 1.85
N ARG A 99 16.76 -17.62 2.96
CA ARG A 99 15.98 -17.29 4.15
C ARG A 99 15.10 -16.06 3.87
N PRO A 100 13.82 -16.06 4.29
CA PRO A 100 13.00 -14.85 4.28
C PRO A 100 13.65 -13.73 5.10
N LEU A 101 13.44 -12.49 4.70
CA LEU A 101 13.99 -11.30 5.35
C LEU A 101 12.89 -10.49 6.03
N PRO A 102 13.19 -9.78 7.14
CA PRO A 102 12.31 -8.73 7.64
C PRO A 102 11.99 -7.71 6.53
N LEU A 103 10.84 -7.05 6.62
CA LEU A 103 10.31 -6.18 5.56
C LEU A 103 11.30 -5.08 5.14
N ASP A 104 11.94 -4.42 6.10
CA ASP A 104 12.94 -3.35 5.88
C ASP A 104 14.21 -3.87 5.21
N ALA A 105 14.75 -5.00 5.69
CA ALA A 105 15.94 -5.63 5.11
C ALA A 105 15.66 -6.13 3.68
N TRP A 106 14.45 -6.67 3.45
CA TRP A 106 14.03 -7.08 2.11
C TRP A 106 13.88 -5.87 1.19
N ALA A 107 13.23 -4.79 1.63
CA ALA A 107 13.07 -3.58 0.84
C ALA A 107 14.43 -3.01 0.44
N ALA A 108 15.38 -2.91 1.39
CA ALA A 108 16.72 -2.38 1.15
C ALA A 108 17.54 -3.23 0.16
N SER A 109 17.32 -4.53 0.11
CA SER A 109 18.11 -5.45 -0.73
C SER A 109 17.47 -5.82 -2.07
N SER A 110 16.14 -5.75 -2.17
CA SER A 110 15.39 -6.34 -3.28
C SER A 110 14.56 -5.33 -4.07
N LEU A 111 14.30 -4.14 -3.50
CA LEU A 111 13.54 -3.09 -4.17
C LEU A 111 14.46 -1.97 -4.68
N PRO A 112 14.01 -1.15 -5.64
CA PRO A 112 14.77 0.01 -6.12
C PRO A 112 15.10 1.04 -5.02
N ARG A 113 14.32 1.01 -3.93
CA ARG A 113 14.47 1.94 -2.79
C ARG A 113 14.19 1.20 -1.47
N ALA A 114 14.91 1.60 -0.42
CA ALA A 114 14.66 1.12 0.93
C ALA A 114 13.42 1.79 1.57
N GLU A 115 13.10 3.01 1.16
CA GLU A 115 12.00 3.80 1.69
C GLU A 115 11.21 4.47 0.56
N TYR A 116 9.92 4.70 0.81
CA TYR A 116 8.98 5.28 -0.15
C TYR A 116 8.20 6.44 0.46
N ASP A 117 7.91 7.45 -0.36
CA ASP A 117 7.07 8.59 0.03
C ASP A 117 5.63 8.17 0.29
N VAL A 118 5.16 7.15 -0.42
CA VAL A 118 3.83 6.58 -0.27
C VAL A 118 3.93 5.06 -0.29
N VAL A 119 3.38 4.44 0.73
CA VAL A 119 3.15 2.98 0.75
C VAL A 119 1.66 2.75 0.86
N TRP A 120 1.09 2.01 -0.06
CA TRP A 120 -0.32 1.68 0.02
C TRP A 120 -0.61 0.19 -0.03
N LEU A 121 -1.74 -0.17 0.56
CA LEU A 121 -2.27 -1.52 0.66
C LEU A 121 -3.76 -1.47 0.32
N ILE A 122 -4.08 -1.72 -0.95
CA ILE A 122 -5.45 -1.67 -1.45
C ILE A 122 -5.96 -3.09 -1.61
N ARG A 123 -6.97 -3.45 -0.80
CA ARG A 123 -7.54 -4.82 -0.75
C ARG A 123 -6.54 -5.90 -0.35
N PHE A 124 -5.48 -5.50 0.34
CA PHE A 124 -4.44 -6.38 0.84
C PHE A 124 -4.15 -6.08 2.32
N TRP A 125 -4.13 -7.14 3.17
CA TRP A 125 -4.01 -6.99 4.63
C TRP A 125 -3.04 -8.02 5.23
N PRO A 126 -1.72 -7.85 5.04
CA PRO A 126 -0.67 -8.77 5.53
C PRO A 126 -0.33 -8.46 6.99
N ARG A 127 -1.17 -8.88 7.95
CA ARG A 127 -1.13 -8.48 9.37
C ARG A 127 0.27 -8.44 9.98
N ALA A 128 1.04 -9.51 9.84
CA ALA A 128 2.36 -9.60 10.48
C ALA A 128 3.36 -8.60 9.89
N CYS A 129 3.32 -8.34 8.57
CA CYS A 129 4.18 -7.35 7.93
C CYS A 129 3.76 -5.91 8.25
N LEU A 130 2.47 -5.67 8.59
CA LEU A 130 2.01 -4.34 8.95
C LEU A 130 2.71 -3.80 10.20
N VAL A 131 3.10 -4.66 11.13
CA VAL A 131 3.77 -4.27 12.38
C VAL A 131 5.02 -3.41 12.10
N THR A 132 5.76 -3.74 11.05
CA THR A 132 7.00 -3.07 10.67
C THR A 132 6.85 -2.15 9.45
N LEU A 133 5.64 -1.94 8.94
CA LEU A 133 5.39 -1.15 7.73
C LEU A 133 6.00 0.27 7.76
N PRO A 134 5.97 1.02 8.88
CA PRO A 134 6.57 2.35 8.92
C PRO A 134 8.08 2.37 8.64
N SER A 135 8.80 1.26 8.83
CA SER A 135 10.24 1.18 8.59
C SER A 135 10.65 1.38 7.12
N ILE A 136 9.72 1.19 6.19
CA ILE A 136 9.93 1.38 4.75
C ILE A 136 9.25 2.66 4.21
N VAL A 137 8.75 3.50 5.09
CA VAL A 137 8.13 4.78 4.74
C VAL A 137 9.13 5.92 4.96
N ALA A 138 9.29 6.78 3.98
CA ALA A 138 10.16 7.94 4.10
C ALA A 138 9.67 8.91 5.20
N PRO A 139 10.53 9.69 5.85
CA PRO A 139 10.11 10.68 6.85
C PRO A 139 9.01 11.59 6.30
N ARG A 140 7.92 11.74 7.06
CA ARG A 140 6.69 12.42 6.67
C ARG A 140 5.96 11.76 5.47
N GLY A 141 6.29 10.50 5.15
CA GLY A 141 5.64 9.69 4.13
C GLY A 141 4.21 9.37 4.49
N LEU A 142 3.49 8.83 3.53
CA LEU A 142 2.08 8.45 3.68
C LEU A 142 1.94 6.94 3.68
N ILE A 143 1.09 6.44 4.56
CA ILE A 143 0.55 5.09 4.47
C ILE A 143 -0.92 5.22 4.08
N VAL A 144 -1.33 4.47 3.07
CA VAL A 144 -2.72 4.40 2.59
C VAL A 144 -3.20 2.97 2.71
N VAL A 145 -4.25 2.78 3.47
CA VAL A 145 -4.89 1.48 3.64
C VAL A 145 -6.32 1.56 3.13
N SER A 146 -6.77 0.57 2.38
CA SER A 146 -8.17 0.40 2.01
C SER A 146 -8.49 -1.08 1.94
N HIS A 147 -9.14 -1.61 2.97
CA HIS A 147 -9.43 -3.04 3.03
C HIS A 147 -10.80 -3.34 3.63
N PHE A 148 -11.35 -4.51 3.30
CA PHE A 148 -12.63 -4.98 3.82
C PHE A 148 -12.64 -5.00 5.33
N ALA A 149 -13.71 -4.48 5.94
CA ALA A 149 -13.88 -4.42 7.38
C ALA A 149 -14.94 -5.41 7.86
N HIS A 150 -14.69 -6.03 9.02
CA HIS A 150 -15.67 -6.83 9.75
C HIS A 150 -16.11 -6.06 10.99
N ASP A 151 -17.43 -5.86 11.12
CA ASP A 151 -18.04 -5.13 12.23
C ASP A 151 -17.33 -3.76 12.47
N PRO A 152 -17.36 -2.85 11.49
CA PRO A 152 -16.63 -1.59 11.57
C PRO A 152 -17.10 -0.73 12.75
N ASP A 153 -16.16 -0.01 13.38
CA ASP A 153 -16.44 0.87 14.50
C ASP A 153 -17.47 1.94 14.10
N PRO A 154 -18.61 2.06 14.81
CA PRO A 154 -19.63 3.04 14.49
C PRO A 154 -19.19 4.49 14.67
N ARG A 155 -18.07 4.73 15.36
CA ARG A 155 -17.49 6.07 15.57
C ARG A 155 -16.72 6.57 14.34
N ILE A 156 -16.31 5.66 13.43
CA ILE A 156 -15.60 6.04 12.21
C ILE A 156 -16.62 6.64 11.22
N PRO A 157 -16.31 7.80 10.60
CA PRO A 157 -17.17 8.43 9.62
C PRO A 157 -17.52 7.48 8.47
N ARG A 158 -18.79 7.47 8.07
CA ARG A 158 -19.30 6.68 6.94
C ARG A 158 -19.48 7.58 5.73
N ARG A 159 -19.05 7.10 4.57
CA ARG A 159 -19.27 7.76 3.28
C ARG A 159 -20.24 6.94 2.43
N GLY A 160 -21.23 7.61 1.87
CA GLY A 160 -22.22 6.99 0.98
C GLY A 160 -23.33 6.24 1.72
N GLU A 161 -23.96 5.29 1.01
CA GLU A 161 -25.10 4.52 1.51
C GLU A 161 -24.70 3.42 2.52
N PRO A 162 -25.67 2.88 3.29
CA PRO A 162 -25.40 1.78 4.20
C PRO A 162 -24.76 0.58 3.51
N TYR A 163 -23.78 -0.02 4.19
CA TYR A 163 -23.12 -1.24 3.72
C TYR A 163 -23.88 -2.50 4.12
N LEU A 164 -23.59 -3.61 3.45
CA LEU A 164 -24.09 -4.93 3.81
C LEU A 164 -23.55 -5.34 5.19
N ARG A 165 -24.44 -5.82 6.06
CA ARG A 165 -24.03 -6.32 7.39
C ARG A 165 -23.34 -7.69 7.28
N GLU A 166 -23.77 -8.50 6.32
CA GLU A 166 -23.27 -9.86 6.14
C GLU A 166 -22.78 -10.06 4.71
N TYR A 167 -21.62 -10.65 4.56
CA TYR A 167 -21.02 -11.04 3.29
C TYR A 167 -19.98 -12.14 3.55
N THR A 168 -19.69 -12.95 2.54
CA THR A 168 -18.87 -14.16 2.68
C THR A 168 -17.43 -14.00 2.22
N SER A 169 -17.16 -13.10 1.30
CA SER A 169 -15.82 -12.90 0.70
C SER A 169 -15.33 -11.47 0.86
N PRO A 170 -14.08 -11.24 1.33
CA PRO A 170 -13.15 -12.25 1.86
C PRO A 170 -13.66 -12.87 3.16
N PRO A 171 -13.10 -14.02 3.61
CA PRO A 171 -13.41 -14.62 4.91
C PRO A 171 -13.19 -13.65 6.07
N ILE A 172 -13.91 -13.85 7.18
CA ILE A 172 -13.90 -12.93 8.33
C ILE A 172 -12.48 -12.70 8.87
N ASP A 173 -11.68 -13.75 8.98
CA ASP A 173 -10.29 -13.69 9.44
C ASP A 173 -9.35 -12.89 8.52
N LYS A 174 -9.77 -12.63 7.29
CA LYS A 174 -9.03 -11.81 6.31
C LYS A 174 -9.50 -10.35 6.25
N ARG A 175 -10.50 -9.96 7.05
CA ARG A 175 -11.01 -8.59 7.12
C ARG A 175 -10.35 -7.84 8.27
N ILE A 176 -10.30 -6.52 8.20
CA ILE A 176 -9.94 -5.68 9.35
C ILE A 176 -11.00 -5.88 10.44
N GLN A 177 -10.58 -6.30 11.62
CA GLN A 177 -11.46 -6.49 12.76
C GLN A 177 -11.68 -5.17 13.51
N ARG A 178 -12.78 -5.08 14.28
CA ARG A 178 -13.04 -3.90 15.11
C ARG A 178 -11.87 -3.65 16.08
N GLY A 179 -11.34 -2.43 16.08
CA GLY A 179 -10.22 -2.00 16.91
C GLY A 179 -8.83 -2.47 16.46
N GLU A 180 -8.74 -3.37 15.48
CA GLU A 180 -7.46 -3.90 14.99
C GLU A 180 -6.56 -2.79 14.43
N LEU A 181 -7.11 -1.91 13.60
CA LEU A 181 -6.35 -0.81 13.02
C LEU A 181 -5.89 0.18 14.11
N ARG A 182 -6.74 0.46 15.11
CA ARG A 182 -6.36 1.34 16.25
C ARG A 182 -5.20 0.73 17.03
N ALA A 183 -5.26 -0.55 17.36
CA ALA A 183 -4.18 -1.25 18.07
C ALA A 183 -2.86 -1.23 17.27
N LEU A 184 -2.94 -1.34 15.94
CA LEU A 184 -1.78 -1.23 15.05
C LEU A 184 -1.19 0.19 15.08
N LEU A 185 -2.02 1.22 15.05
CA LEU A 185 -1.60 2.62 15.12
C LEU A 185 -0.93 2.94 16.47
N ASP A 186 -1.51 2.48 17.59
CA ASP A 186 -0.93 2.64 18.92
C ASP A 186 0.44 1.94 19.03
N HIS A 187 0.59 0.76 18.39
CA HIS A 187 1.88 0.09 18.29
C HIS A 187 2.90 0.90 17.50
N TRP A 188 2.51 1.47 16.36
CA TRP A 188 3.40 2.30 15.54
C TRP A 188 3.84 3.57 16.28
N ASP A 189 2.94 4.22 17.03
CA ASP A 189 3.30 5.38 17.85
C ASP A 189 4.38 5.05 18.88
N GLY A 190 4.28 3.90 19.51
CA GLY A 190 5.27 3.44 20.48
C GLY A 190 6.63 3.09 19.89
N MET A 191 6.65 2.57 18.65
CA MET A 191 7.87 2.05 18.03
C MET A 191 8.55 3.03 17.07
N TYR A 192 7.77 3.83 16.34
CA TYR A 192 8.26 4.67 15.24
C TYR A 192 8.02 6.16 15.45
N GLY A 193 7.30 6.52 16.51
CA GLY A 193 6.89 7.89 16.79
C GLY A 193 5.49 8.22 16.26
N PRO A 194 5.00 9.43 16.54
CA PRO A 194 3.62 9.81 16.28
C PRO A 194 3.28 9.80 14.79
N HIS A 195 2.02 9.54 14.50
CA HIS A 195 1.43 9.67 13.17
C HIS A 195 0.29 10.70 13.18
N GLU A 196 -0.06 11.21 12.02
CA GLU A 196 -1.20 12.11 11.81
C GLU A 196 -2.22 11.40 10.90
N ILE A 197 -3.43 11.16 11.38
CA ILE A 197 -4.53 10.67 10.57
C ILE A 197 -5.04 11.82 9.72
N LEU A 198 -4.86 11.72 8.39
CA LEU A 198 -5.28 12.74 7.44
C LEU A 198 -6.69 12.50 6.92
N ASP A 199 -7.09 11.24 6.84
CA ASP A 199 -8.42 10.82 6.43
C ASP A 199 -8.71 9.41 6.94
N GLU A 200 -9.91 9.19 7.47
CA GLU A 200 -10.38 7.89 7.91
C GLU A 200 -11.88 7.77 7.64
N CYS A 201 -12.31 6.73 6.97
CA CYS A 201 -13.73 6.49 6.74
C CYS A 201 -14.06 5.01 6.51
N ILE A 202 -15.33 4.69 6.72
CA ILE A 202 -15.94 3.46 6.21
C ILE A 202 -16.75 3.82 4.99
N GLU A 203 -16.47 3.18 3.88
CA GLU A 203 -17.22 3.36 2.62
C GLU A 203 -17.72 2.02 2.09
N ARG A 204 -18.66 2.07 1.17
CA ARG A 204 -19.19 0.90 0.50
C ARG A 204 -18.58 0.77 -0.87
N VAL A 205 -18.07 -0.41 -1.20
CA VAL A 205 -17.70 -0.71 -2.57
C VAL A 205 -18.93 -1.07 -3.42
N GLU A 206 -18.75 -1.21 -4.72
CA GLU A 206 -19.83 -1.42 -5.70
C GLU A 206 -20.80 -2.53 -5.32
N ASP A 207 -20.28 -3.63 -4.76
CA ASP A 207 -21.07 -4.79 -4.33
C ASP A 207 -21.68 -4.68 -2.91
N GLY A 208 -21.57 -3.53 -2.27
CA GLY A 208 -22.15 -3.22 -0.97
C GLY A 208 -21.29 -3.59 0.24
N ARG A 209 -20.13 -4.22 0.06
CA ARG A 209 -19.24 -4.59 1.18
C ARG A 209 -18.56 -3.36 1.81
N PRO A 210 -18.45 -3.32 3.16
CA PRO A 210 -17.77 -2.23 3.83
C PRO A 210 -16.26 -2.31 3.64
N VAL A 211 -15.64 -1.17 3.39
CA VAL A 211 -14.20 -0.99 3.32
C VAL A 211 -13.80 0.08 4.32
N HIS A 212 -12.81 -0.21 5.13
CA HIS A 212 -12.15 0.76 5.99
C HIS A 212 -10.99 1.38 5.21
N SER A 213 -11.09 2.66 4.94
CA SER A 213 -10.06 3.44 4.27
C SER A 213 -9.41 4.40 5.25
N LEU A 214 -8.07 4.41 5.27
CA LEU A 214 -7.24 5.24 6.12
C LEU A 214 -6.10 5.85 5.32
N VAL A 215 -5.87 7.13 5.49
CA VAL A 215 -4.68 7.84 5.03
C VAL A 215 -4.01 8.47 6.23
N LEU A 216 -2.76 8.14 6.46
CA LEU A 216 -1.99 8.71 7.55
C LEU A 216 -0.62 9.19 7.09
N ARG A 217 -0.07 10.16 7.81
CA ARG A 217 1.29 10.66 7.67
C ARG A 217 2.14 10.16 8.84
N VAL A 218 3.30 9.60 8.53
CA VAL A 218 4.23 9.09 9.53
C VAL A 218 5.24 10.18 9.88
N HIS A 219 5.37 10.50 11.16
CA HIS A 219 6.34 11.45 11.69
C HIS A 219 7.51 10.67 12.32
N LEU A 220 8.32 9.99 11.49
CA LEU A 220 9.45 9.21 11.99
C LEU A 220 10.45 10.12 12.70
N HIS A 221 10.67 9.87 13.99
CA HIS A 221 11.87 10.31 14.67
C HIS A 221 12.93 9.22 14.45
N ARG A 222 13.88 9.46 13.55
CA ARG A 222 15.10 8.63 13.53
C ARG A 222 15.87 8.92 14.79
N LEU A 223 15.94 7.96 15.71
CA LEU A 223 16.86 7.98 16.84
C LEU A 223 18.30 7.88 16.38
#